data_8e809ea8041b5f0d97b679f588f27503
#
_entry.id   8e809ea8041b5f0d97b679f588f27503
#
_cell.length_a   1.000
_cell.length_b   1.000
_cell.length_c   1.000
_cell.angle_alpha   90.00
_cell.angle_beta   90.00
_cell.angle_gamma   90.00
#
_symmetry.space_group_name_H-M   'P 1'
#
loop_
_entity.id
_entity.type
_entity.pdbx_description
1 polymer ?
#
loop_
_entity_poly.entity_id
_entity_poly.type
_entity_poly.pdbx_seq_one_letter_code
_entity_poly.pdbx_strand_id
1 'polypeptide(L)'
;DMRKLENISYTPAPDIVHEAAGHAPIIADPGYAKYLEKLGQVARRVIFAKEDCDVYEAILDLSEIKEMPDSSKQEVEKAEENLEKAYKSVSYDSEATEFSRIGWWSIEYGLVKDQETGKFLIYGAGLLSSVGESFECVKDHIKKIPFTLDCIGQDYDITKPQPQLFYSNSFEEMVEVLNEYEKTTAYYRGGKESLDKAIKARTVCTSVLSSGLEVGGQLVKYRTDKEGNISYLHYTGPTQL
;
A
#
# COMPACT_ATOMS: atom_id res chain seq x y z
N ASP A 1 -13.62 -8.66 -14.70
CA ASP A 1 -15.03 -8.68 -15.14
C ASP A 1 -15.73 -7.39 -14.76
N MET A 2 -16.70 -6.95 -15.59
CA MET A 2 -17.52 -5.78 -15.29
C MET A 2 -18.61 -6.17 -14.26
N ARG A 3 -18.76 -5.36 -13.24
CA ARG A 3 -19.78 -5.56 -12.20
C ARG A 3 -21.19 -5.30 -12.75
N LYS A 4 -22.17 -6.04 -12.24
CA LYS A 4 -23.58 -5.78 -12.56
C LYS A 4 -24.02 -4.47 -11.90
N LEU A 5 -24.95 -3.75 -12.54
CA LEU A 5 -25.49 -2.47 -12.05
C LEU A 5 -26.03 -2.56 -10.60
N GLU A 6 -26.52 -3.70 -10.21
CA GLU A 6 -27.02 -4.03 -8.87
C GLU A 6 -25.91 -4.09 -7.81
N ASN A 7 -24.64 -4.31 -8.23
CA ASN A 7 -23.46 -4.45 -7.40
C ASN A 7 -22.50 -3.26 -7.52
N ILE A 8 -22.94 -2.12 -8.05
CA ILE A 8 -22.18 -0.85 -8.05
C ILE A 8 -22.00 -0.27 -6.65
N SER A 9 -22.64 -0.86 -5.64
CA SER A 9 -22.28 -0.56 -4.25
C SER A 9 -20.82 -0.94 -4.03
N TYR A 10 -20.09 -0.02 -3.43
CA TYR A 10 -18.68 -0.08 -3.11
C TYR A 10 -18.20 -1.50 -2.77
N THR A 11 -17.24 -2.00 -3.55
CA THR A 11 -16.51 -3.23 -3.25
C THR A 11 -15.05 -2.89 -2.94
N PRO A 12 -14.39 -3.57 -1.98
CA PRO A 12 -13.03 -3.25 -1.57
C PRO A 12 -11.96 -3.47 -2.65
N ALA A 13 -12.27 -4.24 -3.72
CA ALA A 13 -11.35 -4.49 -4.83
C ALA A 13 -11.75 -3.69 -6.08
N PRO A 14 -10.78 -3.07 -6.80
CA PRO A 14 -11.05 -2.37 -8.05
C PRO A 14 -11.50 -3.34 -9.15
N ASP A 15 -12.30 -2.84 -10.11
CA ASP A 15 -12.72 -3.59 -11.27
C ASP A 15 -11.95 -3.19 -12.53
N ILE A 16 -12.23 -3.89 -13.65
CA ILE A 16 -11.55 -3.62 -14.93
C ILE A 16 -11.81 -2.20 -15.46
N VAL A 17 -12.90 -1.57 -15.09
CA VAL A 17 -13.21 -0.19 -15.50
C VAL A 17 -12.27 0.77 -14.77
N HIS A 18 -12.03 0.57 -13.48
CA HIS A 18 -11.05 1.33 -12.71
C HIS A 18 -9.65 1.17 -13.30
N GLU A 19 -9.22 -0.05 -13.61
CA GLU A 19 -7.92 -0.31 -14.23
C GLU A 19 -7.79 0.37 -15.60
N ALA A 20 -8.80 0.25 -16.46
CA ALA A 20 -8.76 0.76 -17.83
C ALA A 20 -8.92 2.29 -17.90
N ALA A 21 -9.72 2.90 -17.03
CA ALA A 21 -9.98 4.34 -17.04
C ALA A 21 -9.07 5.12 -16.08
N GLY A 22 -8.62 4.48 -15.01
CA GLY A 22 -7.80 5.11 -13.97
C GLY A 22 -6.30 4.93 -14.21
N HIS A 23 -5.80 3.71 -14.18
CA HIS A 23 -4.36 3.45 -14.25
C HIS A 23 -3.79 3.48 -15.67
N ALA A 24 -4.43 2.82 -16.62
CA ALA A 24 -3.86 2.63 -17.96
C ALA A 24 -3.55 3.92 -18.73
N PRO A 25 -4.38 4.99 -18.68
CA PRO A 25 -4.10 6.19 -19.47
C PRO A 25 -2.81 6.92 -19.05
N ILE A 26 -2.46 6.87 -17.76
CA ILE A 26 -1.33 7.63 -17.21
C ILE A 26 0.00 6.88 -17.34
N ILE A 27 -0.01 5.55 -17.48
CA ILE A 27 1.22 4.75 -17.64
C ILE A 27 2.06 5.18 -18.85
N ALA A 28 1.44 5.78 -19.86
CA ALA A 28 2.15 6.30 -21.03
C ALA A 28 3.07 7.50 -20.72
N ASP A 29 2.87 8.18 -19.59
CA ASP A 29 3.76 9.26 -19.14
C ASP A 29 5.07 8.66 -18.60
N PRO A 30 6.25 9.03 -19.15
CA PRO A 30 7.53 8.44 -18.73
C PRO A 30 7.90 8.75 -17.27
N GLY A 31 7.50 9.91 -16.74
CA GLY A 31 7.75 10.29 -15.35
C GLY A 31 6.93 9.44 -14.39
N TYR A 32 5.65 9.23 -14.71
CA TYR A 32 4.77 8.36 -13.94
C TYR A 32 5.21 6.89 -14.01
N ALA A 33 5.58 6.40 -15.20
CA ALA A 33 6.09 5.04 -15.35
C ALA A 33 7.34 4.80 -14.49
N LYS A 34 8.27 5.76 -14.45
CA LYS A 34 9.46 5.71 -13.58
C LYS A 34 9.09 5.73 -12.08
N TYR A 35 8.08 6.52 -11.71
CA TYR A 35 7.57 6.51 -10.34
C TYR A 35 7.01 5.14 -9.96
N LEU A 36 6.19 4.52 -10.83
CA LEU A 36 5.64 3.17 -10.59
C LEU A 36 6.73 2.11 -10.51
N GLU A 37 7.77 2.20 -11.35
CA GLU A 37 8.91 1.29 -11.27
C GLU A 37 9.61 1.40 -9.91
N LYS A 38 9.89 2.63 -9.45
CA LYS A 38 10.49 2.86 -8.13
C LYS A 38 9.57 2.38 -7.00
N LEU A 39 8.28 2.65 -7.10
CA LEU A 39 7.30 2.17 -6.12
C LEU A 39 7.33 0.63 -6.02
N GLY A 40 7.34 -0.08 -7.13
CA GLY A 40 7.46 -1.54 -7.16
C GLY A 40 8.78 -2.05 -6.57
N GLN A 41 9.89 -1.35 -6.80
CA GLN A 41 11.19 -1.68 -6.20
C GLN A 41 11.17 -1.55 -4.66
N VAL A 42 10.49 -0.55 -4.12
CA VAL A 42 10.33 -0.37 -2.66
C VAL A 42 9.35 -1.39 -2.11
N ALA A 43 8.20 -1.58 -2.77
CA ALA A 43 7.13 -2.50 -2.35
C ALA A 43 7.63 -3.92 -2.05
N ARG A 44 8.52 -4.45 -2.91
CA ARG A 44 9.08 -5.80 -2.73
C ARG A 44 10.00 -5.96 -1.51
N ARG A 45 10.34 -4.88 -0.82
CA ARG A 45 11.30 -4.85 0.29
C ARG A 45 10.67 -4.47 1.62
N VAL A 46 9.45 -3.93 1.63
CA VAL A 46 8.75 -3.60 2.87
C VAL A 46 8.29 -4.86 3.60
N ILE A 47 8.30 -4.79 4.92
CA ILE A 47 7.87 -5.89 5.77
C ILE A 47 6.35 -5.79 5.99
N PHE A 48 5.63 -6.84 5.57
CA PHE A 48 4.22 -7.03 5.88
C PHE A 48 4.08 -7.67 7.26
N ALA A 49 3.18 -7.16 8.09
CA ALA A 49 2.79 -7.85 9.31
C ALA A 49 1.80 -8.98 8.99
N LYS A 50 1.69 -9.95 9.88
CA LYS A 50 0.69 -11.02 9.74
C LYS A 50 -0.72 -10.44 9.66
N GLU A 51 -1.00 -9.42 10.45
CA GLU A 51 -2.27 -8.71 10.46
C GLU A 51 -2.61 -8.07 9.11
N ASP A 52 -1.62 -7.54 8.39
CA ASP A 52 -1.84 -6.98 7.03
C ASP A 52 -2.26 -8.08 6.05
N CYS A 53 -1.63 -9.26 6.15
CA CYS A 53 -2.01 -10.43 5.34
C CYS A 53 -3.43 -10.89 5.68
N ASP A 54 -3.76 -10.96 6.97
CA ASP A 54 -5.10 -11.37 7.44
C ASP A 54 -6.18 -10.39 6.95
N VAL A 55 -5.91 -9.09 6.94
CA VAL A 55 -6.82 -8.06 6.37
C VAL A 55 -6.95 -8.23 4.86
N TYR A 56 -5.83 -8.40 4.15
CA TYR A 56 -5.84 -8.60 2.71
C TYR A 56 -6.63 -9.83 2.29
N GLU A 57 -6.43 -10.98 2.95
CA GLU A 57 -7.17 -12.21 2.70
C GLU A 57 -8.67 -12.01 2.96
N ALA A 58 -9.05 -11.34 4.05
CA ALA A 58 -10.45 -11.05 4.36
C ALA A 58 -11.10 -10.10 3.34
N ILE A 59 -10.35 -9.14 2.76
CA ILE A 59 -10.82 -8.28 1.66
C ILE A 59 -11.09 -9.11 0.41
N LEU A 60 -10.16 -10.01 0.05
CA LEU A 60 -10.33 -10.88 -1.12
C LEU A 60 -11.55 -11.80 -0.95
N ASP A 61 -11.69 -12.46 0.19
CA ASP A 61 -12.82 -13.33 0.50
C ASP A 61 -14.15 -12.58 0.39
N LEU A 62 -14.24 -11.38 0.99
CA LEU A 62 -15.46 -10.57 0.91
C LEU A 62 -15.77 -10.14 -0.53
N SER A 63 -14.75 -9.77 -1.30
CA SER A 63 -14.91 -9.36 -2.70
C SER A 63 -15.40 -10.53 -3.56
N GLU A 64 -14.81 -11.72 -3.39
CA GLU A 64 -15.20 -12.94 -4.09
C GLU A 64 -16.66 -13.31 -3.77
N ILE A 65 -17.02 -13.34 -2.48
CA ILE A 65 -18.39 -13.65 -2.04
C ILE A 65 -19.40 -12.66 -2.62
N LYS A 66 -19.10 -11.34 -2.63
CA LYS A 66 -20.00 -10.32 -3.19
C LYS A 66 -20.16 -10.42 -4.70
N GLU A 67 -19.19 -10.98 -5.41
CA GLU A 67 -19.26 -11.18 -6.88
C GLU A 67 -19.95 -12.49 -7.29
N MET A 68 -20.06 -13.48 -6.39
CA MET A 68 -20.74 -14.74 -6.66
C MET A 68 -22.25 -14.54 -6.78
N PRO A 69 -22.89 -14.97 -7.91
CA PRO A 69 -24.34 -14.76 -8.15
C PRO A 69 -25.25 -15.42 -7.11
N ASP A 70 -24.80 -16.53 -6.51
CA ASP A 70 -25.58 -17.36 -5.61
C ASP A 70 -25.23 -17.14 -4.12
N SER A 71 -24.43 -16.16 -3.80
CA SER A 71 -24.05 -15.85 -2.40
C SER A 71 -25.27 -15.45 -1.58
N SER A 72 -25.43 -16.09 -0.44
CA SER A 72 -26.49 -15.77 0.51
C SER A 72 -26.10 -14.52 1.32
N LYS A 73 -27.13 -13.83 1.85
CA LYS A 73 -26.91 -12.70 2.77
C LYS A 73 -26.08 -13.09 3.99
N GLN A 74 -26.26 -14.32 4.50
CA GLN A 74 -25.51 -14.81 5.66
C GLN A 74 -24.02 -14.99 5.37
N GLU A 75 -23.65 -15.44 4.15
CA GLU A 75 -22.24 -15.53 3.73
C GLU A 75 -21.59 -14.16 3.64
N VAL A 76 -22.29 -13.18 3.05
CA VAL A 76 -21.81 -11.80 2.98
C VAL A 76 -21.63 -11.20 4.37
N GLU A 77 -22.63 -11.31 5.26
CA GLU A 77 -22.56 -10.80 6.64
C GLU A 77 -21.38 -11.44 7.40
N LYS A 78 -21.18 -12.75 7.25
CA LYS A 78 -20.05 -13.44 7.88
C LYS A 78 -18.69 -12.96 7.37
N ALA A 79 -18.57 -12.72 6.06
CA ALA A 79 -17.33 -12.19 5.47
C ALA A 79 -17.05 -10.75 5.95
N GLU A 80 -18.09 -9.90 6.05
CA GLU A 80 -17.98 -8.56 6.62
C GLU A 80 -17.54 -8.59 8.10
N GLU A 81 -18.10 -9.49 8.90
CA GLU A 81 -17.65 -9.68 10.29
C GLU A 81 -16.19 -10.16 10.38
N ASN A 82 -15.74 -11.03 9.47
CA ASN A 82 -14.36 -11.49 9.44
C ASN A 82 -13.40 -10.35 9.09
N LEU A 83 -13.76 -9.52 8.11
CA LEU A 83 -12.99 -8.34 7.75
C LEU A 83 -12.90 -7.35 8.92
N GLU A 84 -14.02 -7.11 9.63
CA GLU A 84 -14.02 -6.25 10.81
C GLU A 84 -13.12 -6.81 11.93
N LYS A 85 -13.11 -8.12 12.13
CA LYS A 85 -12.20 -8.78 13.09
C LYS A 85 -10.75 -8.65 12.68
N ALA A 86 -10.44 -8.81 11.38
CA ALA A 86 -9.09 -8.63 10.86
C ALA A 86 -8.60 -7.20 11.09
N TYR A 87 -9.40 -6.17 10.77
CA TYR A 87 -9.04 -4.78 11.07
C TYR A 87 -8.79 -4.53 12.57
N LYS A 88 -9.63 -5.08 13.45
CA LYS A 88 -9.46 -4.94 14.91
C LYS A 88 -8.21 -5.63 15.45
N SER A 89 -7.65 -6.58 14.72
CA SER A 89 -6.42 -7.27 15.11
C SER A 89 -5.15 -6.46 14.84
N VAL A 90 -5.23 -5.46 13.96
CA VAL A 90 -4.11 -4.58 13.63
C VAL A 90 -3.74 -3.76 14.86
N SER A 91 -2.54 -3.97 15.37
CA SER A 91 -2.08 -3.36 16.64
C SER A 91 -0.99 -2.30 16.46
N TYR A 92 -0.47 -2.15 15.26
CA TYR A 92 0.55 -1.16 14.90
C TYR A 92 0.62 -0.97 13.39
N ASP A 93 1.14 0.17 12.96
CA ASP A 93 1.44 0.41 11.55
C ASP A 93 2.71 -0.34 11.17
N SER A 94 2.59 -1.28 10.23
CA SER A 94 3.72 -1.97 9.61
C SER A 94 4.33 -1.11 8.50
N GLU A 95 5.49 -1.52 7.97
CA GLU A 95 6.03 -0.88 6.76
C GLU A 95 5.08 -1.02 5.57
N ALA A 96 4.34 -2.13 5.47
CA ALA A 96 3.33 -2.31 4.43
C ALA A 96 2.13 -1.36 4.61
N THR A 97 1.68 -1.12 5.85
CA THR A 97 0.63 -0.13 6.16
C THR A 97 1.09 1.28 5.77
N GLU A 98 2.28 1.69 6.17
CA GLU A 98 2.85 2.99 5.78
C GLU A 98 2.96 3.12 4.25
N PHE A 99 3.45 2.06 3.59
CA PHE A 99 3.61 2.02 2.15
C PHE A 99 2.27 2.05 1.40
N SER A 100 1.23 1.39 1.93
CA SER A 100 -0.11 1.45 1.36
C SER A 100 -0.68 2.87 1.34
N ARG A 101 -0.37 3.68 2.37
CA ARG A 101 -0.75 5.10 2.42
C ARG A 101 -0.03 5.92 1.36
N ILE A 102 1.25 5.63 1.08
CA ILE A 102 1.97 6.24 -0.05
C ILE A 102 1.24 5.94 -1.37
N GLY A 103 0.90 4.66 -1.60
CA GLY A 103 0.15 4.24 -2.79
C GLY A 103 -1.20 4.96 -2.90
N TRP A 104 -1.97 4.97 -1.82
CA TRP A 104 -3.29 5.62 -1.77
C TRP A 104 -3.21 7.11 -2.11
N TRP A 105 -2.33 7.84 -1.44
CA TRP A 105 -2.22 9.30 -1.61
C TRP A 105 -1.48 9.72 -2.87
N SER A 106 -0.95 8.78 -3.65
CA SER A 106 -0.30 9.04 -4.93
C SER A 106 -1.04 8.37 -6.09
N ILE A 107 -0.87 7.08 -6.31
CA ILE A 107 -1.39 6.40 -7.50
C ILE A 107 -2.92 6.36 -7.57
N GLU A 108 -3.60 6.37 -6.43
CA GLU A 108 -5.08 6.36 -6.38
C GLU A 108 -5.68 7.76 -6.32
N TYR A 109 -5.15 8.64 -5.47
CA TYR A 109 -5.74 9.94 -5.16
C TYR A 109 -4.80 11.13 -5.35
N GLY A 110 -3.74 10.95 -6.15
CA GLY A 110 -2.73 11.97 -6.37
C GLY A 110 -3.11 13.04 -7.38
N LEU A 111 -2.57 14.24 -7.15
CA LEU A 111 -2.67 15.40 -8.02
C LEU A 111 -1.27 15.89 -8.41
N VAL A 112 -1.11 16.43 -9.63
CA VAL A 112 0.07 17.21 -10.03
C VAL A 112 -0.33 18.68 -10.12
N LYS A 113 0.48 19.56 -9.55
CA LYS A 113 0.29 21.01 -9.68
C LYS A 113 1.02 21.53 -10.90
N ASP A 114 0.26 21.99 -11.87
CA ASP A 114 0.79 22.67 -13.05
C ASP A 114 1.48 23.98 -12.64
N GLN A 115 2.75 24.11 -12.94
CA GLN A 115 3.59 25.24 -12.51
C GLN A 115 3.29 26.55 -13.26
N GLU A 116 2.76 26.47 -14.49
CA GLU A 116 2.44 27.65 -15.30
C GLU A 116 1.09 28.23 -14.89
N THR A 117 0.09 27.39 -14.68
CA THR A 117 -1.28 27.82 -14.41
C THR A 117 -1.63 27.80 -12.92
N GLY A 118 -0.84 27.10 -12.09
CA GLY A 118 -1.13 26.85 -10.67
C GLY A 118 -2.29 25.90 -10.42
N LYS A 119 -2.88 25.31 -11.47
CA LYS A 119 -4.01 24.40 -11.37
C LYS A 119 -3.57 22.99 -10.96
N PHE A 120 -4.47 22.27 -10.30
CA PHE A 120 -4.27 20.86 -10.00
C PHE A 120 -4.79 19.99 -11.14
N LEU A 121 -3.95 19.08 -11.62
CA LEU A 121 -4.25 18.10 -12.64
C LEU A 121 -4.40 16.73 -11.98
N ILE A 122 -5.41 15.99 -12.39
CA ILE A 122 -5.72 14.67 -11.84
C ILE A 122 -4.86 13.63 -12.57
N TYR A 123 -4.17 12.78 -11.80
CA TYR A 123 -3.56 11.57 -12.33
C TYR A 123 -3.92 10.31 -11.52
N GLY A 124 -4.41 10.48 -10.29
CA GLY A 124 -4.80 9.38 -9.42
C GLY A 124 -5.94 8.55 -10.01
N ALA A 125 -5.78 7.24 -10.04
CA ALA A 125 -6.71 6.32 -10.71
C ALA A 125 -8.10 6.32 -10.07
N GLY A 126 -8.20 6.40 -8.75
CA GLY A 126 -9.47 6.52 -8.03
C GLY A 126 -10.24 7.78 -8.41
N LEU A 127 -9.53 8.89 -8.62
CA LEU A 127 -10.13 10.15 -9.08
C LEU A 127 -10.55 10.08 -10.56
N LEU A 128 -9.71 9.48 -11.44
CA LEU A 128 -9.99 9.38 -12.87
C LEU A 128 -11.16 8.45 -13.19
N SER A 129 -11.31 7.38 -12.42
CA SER A 129 -12.37 6.39 -12.64
C SER A 129 -13.71 6.74 -11.96
N SER A 130 -13.75 7.81 -11.16
CA SER A 130 -14.96 8.27 -10.45
C SER A 130 -15.43 9.62 -10.98
N VAL A 131 -16.59 9.64 -11.66
CA VAL A 131 -17.18 10.89 -12.18
C VAL A 131 -17.45 11.90 -11.07
N GLY A 132 -17.92 11.46 -9.90
CA GLY A 132 -18.21 12.34 -8.76
C GLY A 132 -16.94 12.95 -8.19
N GLU A 133 -15.93 12.13 -7.87
CA GLU A 133 -14.70 12.59 -7.24
C GLU A 133 -13.82 13.41 -8.18
N SER A 134 -13.81 13.11 -9.48
CA SER A 134 -13.07 13.91 -10.47
C SER A 134 -13.57 15.35 -10.55
N PHE A 135 -14.86 15.59 -10.35
CA PHE A 135 -15.43 16.94 -10.27
C PHE A 135 -15.18 17.63 -8.93
N GLU A 136 -15.24 16.88 -7.83
CA GLU A 136 -15.08 17.43 -6.48
C GLU A 136 -13.61 17.71 -6.12
N CYS A 137 -12.69 16.86 -6.55
CA CYS A 137 -11.30 16.88 -6.10
C CYS A 137 -10.57 18.20 -6.39
N VAL A 138 -10.96 18.94 -7.44
CA VAL A 138 -10.32 20.22 -7.83
C VAL A 138 -10.93 21.44 -7.12
N LYS A 139 -12.04 21.28 -6.41
CA LYS A 139 -12.73 22.39 -5.73
C LYS A 139 -11.96 22.87 -4.50
N ASP A 140 -12.14 24.14 -4.13
CA ASP A 140 -11.39 24.80 -3.05
C ASP A 140 -11.67 24.22 -1.65
N HIS A 141 -12.85 23.64 -1.42
CA HIS A 141 -13.18 23.05 -0.12
C HIS A 141 -12.44 21.75 0.18
N ILE A 142 -11.92 21.05 -0.85
CA ILE A 142 -11.04 19.89 -0.66
C ILE A 142 -9.63 20.39 -0.38
N LYS A 143 -9.08 20.03 0.78
CA LYS A 143 -7.73 20.42 1.18
C LYS A 143 -6.68 19.75 0.29
N LYS A 144 -5.77 20.54 -0.29
CA LYS A 144 -4.60 20.05 -1.07
C LYS A 144 -3.34 20.21 -0.23
N ILE A 145 -2.65 19.10 -0.01
CA ILE A 145 -1.46 19.00 0.85
C ILE A 145 -0.27 18.60 -0.03
N PRO A 146 0.91 19.22 0.13
CA PRO A 146 2.11 18.73 -0.55
C PRO A 146 2.36 17.26 -0.22
N PHE A 147 2.69 16.46 -1.25
CA PHE A 147 3.05 15.06 -1.08
C PHE A 147 4.47 14.96 -0.51
N THR A 148 4.57 14.61 0.74
CA THR A 148 5.82 14.43 1.49
C THR A 148 5.77 13.12 2.24
N LEU A 149 6.86 12.73 2.90
CA LEU A 149 6.90 11.54 3.73
C LEU A 149 5.83 11.52 4.85
N ASP A 150 5.33 12.69 5.25
CA ASP A 150 4.25 12.78 6.27
C ASP A 150 2.95 12.07 5.86
N CYS A 151 2.79 11.76 4.57
CA CYS A 151 1.62 11.02 4.06
C CYS A 151 1.49 9.62 4.67
N ILE A 152 2.59 9.01 5.14
CA ILE A 152 2.57 7.69 5.81
C ILE A 152 1.79 7.69 7.14
N GLY A 153 1.65 8.85 7.76
CA GLY A 153 0.86 9.07 8.98
C GLY A 153 -0.61 9.42 8.73
N GLN A 154 -1.06 9.45 7.47
CA GLN A 154 -2.42 9.88 7.12
C GLN A 154 -3.27 8.69 6.70
N ASP A 155 -4.17 8.28 7.58
CA ASP A 155 -5.16 7.24 7.28
C ASP A 155 -6.14 7.68 6.18
N TYR A 156 -6.73 6.71 5.53
CA TYR A 156 -7.76 6.90 4.51
C TYR A 156 -8.95 5.98 4.75
N ASP A 157 -10.11 6.39 4.25
CA ASP A 157 -11.33 5.58 4.29
C ASP A 157 -11.75 5.29 2.84
N ILE A 158 -11.60 4.03 2.45
CA ILE A 158 -11.93 3.57 1.10
C ILE A 158 -13.43 3.65 0.79
N THR A 159 -14.30 3.86 1.78
CA THR A 159 -15.76 3.88 1.62
C THR A 159 -16.35 5.27 1.45
N LYS A 160 -15.53 6.31 1.49
CA LYS A 160 -15.97 7.72 1.45
C LYS A 160 -15.11 8.57 0.52
N PRO A 161 -15.67 9.64 -0.04
CA PRO A 161 -14.88 10.66 -0.72
C PRO A 161 -13.79 11.20 0.20
N GLN A 162 -12.59 11.42 -0.37
CA GLN A 162 -11.44 11.82 0.42
C GLN A 162 -11.56 13.30 0.82
N PRO A 163 -11.46 13.64 2.13
CA PRO A 163 -11.59 15.03 2.61
C PRO A 163 -10.38 15.90 2.29
N GLN A 164 -9.28 15.27 1.93
CA GLN A 164 -8.01 15.89 1.57
C GLN A 164 -7.34 15.08 0.47
N LEU A 165 -6.49 15.74 -0.31
CA LEU A 165 -5.71 15.13 -1.38
C LEU A 165 -4.28 15.62 -1.30
N PHE A 166 -3.35 14.80 -1.80
CA PHE A 166 -1.96 15.15 -1.87
C PHE A 166 -1.56 15.52 -3.29
N TYR A 167 -0.65 16.50 -3.41
CA TYR A 167 -0.14 16.93 -4.69
C TYR A 167 1.37 17.02 -4.71
N SER A 168 1.94 16.80 -5.87
CA SER A 168 3.35 17.02 -6.19
C SER A 168 3.49 18.03 -7.32
N ASN A 169 4.64 18.66 -7.46
CA ASN A 169 4.90 19.53 -8.61
C ASN A 169 5.37 18.73 -9.83
N SER A 170 5.89 17.52 -9.62
CA SER A 170 6.28 16.59 -10.68
C SER A 170 6.35 15.15 -10.17
N PHE A 171 6.46 14.18 -11.07
CA PHE A 171 6.67 12.78 -10.71
C PHE A 171 8.09 12.52 -10.15
N GLU A 172 9.06 13.35 -10.51
CA GLU A 172 10.41 13.28 -9.93
C GLU A 172 10.42 13.60 -8.44
N GLU A 173 9.67 14.61 -7.99
CA GLU A 173 9.50 14.89 -6.55
C GLU A 173 8.89 13.70 -5.81
N MET A 174 7.95 12.98 -6.43
CA MET A 174 7.37 11.78 -5.84
C MET A 174 8.39 10.64 -5.72
N VAL A 175 9.30 10.49 -6.69
CA VAL A 175 10.41 9.53 -6.59
C VAL A 175 11.32 9.88 -5.40
N GLU A 176 11.57 11.17 -5.13
CA GLU A 176 12.37 11.57 -3.97
C GLU A 176 11.68 11.19 -2.65
N VAL A 177 10.36 11.35 -2.53
CA VAL A 177 9.61 10.89 -1.35
C VAL A 177 9.77 9.37 -1.15
N LEU A 178 9.72 8.58 -2.23
CA LEU A 178 9.99 7.13 -2.16
C LEU A 178 11.43 6.83 -1.73
N ASN A 179 12.40 7.60 -2.21
CA ASN A 179 13.81 7.46 -1.79
C ASN A 179 13.99 7.78 -0.29
N GLU A 180 13.26 8.77 0.22
CA GLU A 180 13.24 9.09 1.65
C GLU A 180 12.60 7.96 2.45
N TYR A 181 11.44 7.46 2.02
CA TYR A 181 10.77 6.33 2.66
C TYR A 181 11.65 5.08 2.69
N GLU A 182 12.27 4.71 1.56
CA GLU A 182 13.15 3.53 1.47
C GLU A 182 14.22 3.54 2.57
N LYS A 183 14.79 4.71 2.89
CA LYS A 183 15.81 4.85 3.95
C LYS A 183 15.27 4.57 5.35
N THR A 184 13.96 4.55 5.56
CA THR A 184 13.33 4.22 6.84
C THR A 184 13.06 2.73 7.00
N THR A 185 13.05 1.98 5.90
CA THR A 185 12.71 0.55 5.88
C THR A 185 13.77 -0.32 6.55
N ALA A 186 13.34 -1.44 7.07
CA ALA A 186 14.21 -2.46 7.67
C ALA A 186 15.26 -2.98 6.68
N TYR A 187 14.86 -3.15 5.41
CA TYR A 187 15.77 -3.60 4.36
C TYR A 187 16.95 -2.64 4.16
N TYR A 188 16.71 -1.33 4.18
CA TYR A 188 17.74 -0.33 3.99
C TYR A 188 18.63 -0.15 5.24
N ARG A 189 18.00 -0.10 6.44
CA ARG A 189 18.71 0.14 7.69
C ARG A 189 19.54 -1.03 8.17
N GLY A 190 19.01 -2.24 8.02
CA GLY A 190 19.64 -3.45 8.52
C GLY A 190 19.79 -3.48 10.04
N GLY A 191 20.60 -4.44 10.53
CA GLY A 191 20.94 -4.53 11.94
C GLY A 191 19.81 -5.05 12.85
N LYS A 192 19.99 -4.83 14.17
CA LYS A 192 19.08 -5.40 15.19
C LYS A 192 17.68 -4.86 15.10
N GLU A 193 17.52 -3.55 14.95
CA GLU A 193 16.19 -2.91 14.82
C GLU A 193 15.37 -3.51 13.68
N SER A 194 16.03 -3.77 12.55
CA SER A 194 15.39 -4.38 11.40
C SER A 194 15.00 -5.83 11.63
N LEU A 195 15.83 -6.58 12.34
CA LEU A 195 15.51 -7.96 12.74
C LEU A 195 14.35 -7.99 13.76
N ASP A 196 14.29 -7.03 14.68
CA ASP A 196 13.18 -6.90 15.64
C ASP A 196 11.86 -6.60 14.92
N LYS A 197 11.88 -5.73 13.89
CA LYS A 197 10.71 -5.49 13.02
C LYS A 197 10.27 -6.78 12.32
N ALA A 198 11.20 -7.54 11.73
CA ALA A 198 10.92 -8.80 11.04
C ALA A 198 10.32 -9.86 12.00
N ILE A 199 10.84 -9.97 13.22
CA ILE A 199 10.30 -10.89 14.24
C ILE A 199 8.89 -10.46 14.65
N LYS A 200 8.68 -9.16 14.86
CA LYS A 200 7.37 -8.61 15.23
C LYS A 200 6.32 -8.84 14.15
N ALA A 201 6.71 -8.77 12.90
CA ALA A 201 5.83 -8.95 11.75
C ALA A 201 5.26 -10.37 11.61
N ARG A 202 5.98 -11.40 12.04
CA ARG A 202 5.55 -12.81 12.01
C ARG A 202 5.21 -13.33 10.62
N THR A 203 5.85 -12.80 9.59
CA THR A 203 5.68 -13.16 8.19
C THR A 203 7.00 -13.62 7.58
N VAL A 204 6.94 -14.14 6.35
CA VAL A 204 8.13 -14.42 5.57
C VAL A 204 8.74 -13.11 5.13
N CYS A 205 10.02 -12.93 5.40
CA CYS A 205 10.82 -11.79 4.94
C CYS A 205 12.18 -12.27 4.42
N THR A 206 12.82 -11.45 3.61
CA THR A 206 14.17 -11.74 3.08
C THR A 206 15.21 -11.00 3.91
N SER A 207 16.15 -11.74 4.47
CA SER A 207 17.34 -11.19 5.12
C SER A 207 18.55 -11.28 4.19
N VAL A 208 19.24 -10.16 3.96
CA VAL A 208 20.48 -10.10 3.19
C VAL A 208 21.65 -10.13 4.16
N LEU A 209 22.48 -11.17 4.07
CA LEU A 209 23.65 -11.31 4.93
C LEU A 209 24.83 -10.49 4.38
N SER A 210 25.84 -10.23 5.23
CA SER A 210 27.06 -9.52 4.83
C SER A 210 27.85 -10.21 3.70
N SER A 211 27.63 -11.50 3.49
CA SER A 211 28.17 -12.27 2.37
C SER A 211 27.45 -12.04 1.04
N GLY A 212 26.31 -11.33 1.04
CA GLY A 212 25.40 -11.20 -0.11
C GLY A 212 24.42 -12.38 -0.25
N LEU A 213 24.47 -13.38 0.64
CA LEU A 213 23.48 -14.44 0.65
C LEU A 213 22.13 -13.90 1.13
N GLU A 214 21.09 -14.24 0.39
CA GLU A 214 19.70 -13.93 0.76
C GLU A 214 19.03 -15.14 1.42
N VAL A 215 18.35 -14.92 2.53
CA VAL A 215 17.60 -15.96 3.25
C VAL A 215 16.16 -15.52 3.36
N GLY A 216 15.27 -16.21 2.66
CA GLY A 216 13.81 -16.01 2.74
C GLY A 216 13.19 -16.96 3.76
N GLY A 217 12.47 -16.43 4.76
CA GLY A 217 11.80 -17.23 5.78
C GLY A 217 11.18 -16.37 6.89
N GLN A 218 10.43 -17.00 7.77
CA GLN A 218 9.90 -16.32 8.95
C GLN A 218 10.97 -16.29 10.05
N LEU A 219 11.59 -15.12 10.28
CA LEU A 219 12.56 -14.93 11.34
C LEU A 219 11.85 -14.93 12.70
N VAL A 220 12.33 -15.78 13.62
CA VAL A 220 11.76 -15.88 14.98
C VAL A 220 12.75 -15.46 16.07
N LYS A 221 14.05 -15.48 15.77
CA LYS A 221 15.07 -15.16 16.75
C LYS A 221 16.41 -14.84 16.10
N TYR A 222 17.18 -13.96 16.73
CA TYR A 222 18.61 -13.80 16.46
C TYR A 222 19.44 -13.84 17.75
N ARG A 223 20.75 -13.99 17.62
CA ARG A 223 21.71 -13.84 18.71
C ARG A 223 22.85 -12.94 18.27
N THR A 224 23.47 -12.31 19.27
CA THR A 224 24.68 -11.49 19.08
C THR A 224 25.86 -12.15 19.76
N ASP A 225 27.06 -11.85 19.26
CA ASP A 225 28.31 -12.15 19.92
C ASP A 225 28.57 -11.19 21.11
N LYS A 226 29.75 -11.30 21.74
CA LYS A 226 30.16 -10.48 22.87
C LYS A 226 30.36 -9.01 22.49
N GLU A 227 30.64 -8.74 21.22
CA GLU A 227 30.85 -7.40 20.66
C GLU A 227 29.53 -6.77 20.19
N GLY A 228 28.44 -7.54 20.23
CA GLY A 228 27.12 -7.08 19.84
C GLY A 228 26.79 -7.25 18.36
N ASN A 229 27.65 -7.94 17.57
CA ASN A 229 27.38 -8.25 16.19
C ASN A 229 26.37 -9.41 16.08
N ILE A 230 25.55 -9.41 15.03
CA ILE A 230 24.60 -10.50 14.77
C ILE A 230 25.40 -11.74 14.33
N SER A 231 25.31 -12.83 15.10
CA SER A 231 26.07 -14.07 14.89
C SER A 231 25.19 -15.28 14.59
N TYR A 232 23.86 -15.16 14.75
CA TYR A 232 22.94 -16.27 14.53
C TYR A 232 21.56 -15.75 14.20
N LEU A 233 20.92 -16.35 13.19
CA LEU A 233 19.52 -16.14 12.82
C LEU A 233 18.77 -17.47 12.87
N HIS A 234 17.54 -17.46 13.37
CA HIS A 234 16.68 -18.63 13.44
C HIS A 234 15.37 -18.35 12.71
N TYR A 235 15.12 -19.11 11.68
CA TYR A 235 13.88 -19.07 10.90
C TYR A 235 13.01 -20.29 11.22
N THR A 236 11.72 -20.17 11.01
CA THR A 236 10.73 -21.25 11.10
C THR A 236 9.94 -21.35 9.79
N GLY A 237 9.34 -22.52 9.55
CA GLY A 237 8.60 -22.77 8.31
C GLY A 237 9.50 -22.99 7.09
N PRO A 238 8.93 -22.94 5.89
CA PRO A 238 9.69 -23.04 4.64
C PRO A 238 10.72 -21.92 4.57
N THR A 239 12.01 -22.30 4.33
CA THR A 239 13.13 -21.36 4.25
C THR A 239 13.88 -21.60 2.95
N GLN A 240 14.17 -20.53 2.21
CA GLN A 240 14.95 -20.53 0.97
C GLN A 240 16.28 -19.81 1.16
N LEU A 241 17.31 -20.26 0.43
CA LEU A 241 18.65 -19.68 0.33
C LEU A 241 18.91 -19.31 -1.12
#